data_a56c0cc0aef90b706dea90cdd61d5428
#
_entry.id   a56c0cc0aef90b706dea90cdd61d5428
#
_cell.length_a   1.000
_cell.length_b   1.000
_cell.length_c   1.000
_cell.angle_alpha   90.00
_cell.angle_beta   90.00
_cell.angle_gamma   90.00
#
_symmetry.space_group_name_H-M   'P 1'
#
loop_
_entity.id
_entity.type
_entity.pdbx_description
1 polymer ?
#
loop_
_entity_poly.entity_id
_entity_poly.type
_entity_poly.pdbx_seq_one_letter_code
_entity_poly.pdbx_strand_id
1 'polypeptide(L)'
;MWAEDLRRWLGRTWDNLTYKDSAAPATQDGVILWDASVGYPVVSKSGEWRQIVLADGVATLGQDANITAAAANTAYAITLDGISLDGITLTGSPLTDITFGEAGLYMLAFTAQISSSSASTIEFRFWPRLNGTDVVGSTIVASLHNNGATIVVSRTALFQLAAGDVLKVMWATTSTSGFLQAHAATAYAPASPSVTLAITRVKQ
;
A
#
# COMPACT_ATOMS: atom_id res chain seq x y z
N MET A 1 23.76 -11.77 -28.18
CA MET A 1 24.27 -13.00 -27.54
C MET A 1 23.49 -13.30 -26.23
N TRP A 2 23.45 -12.43 -25.28
CA TRP A 2 22.74 -12.65 -23.99
C TRP A 2 21.22 -12.92 -24.10
N ALA A 3 20.51 -12.19 -24.95
CA ALA A 3 19.05 -12.29 -25.06
C ALA A 3 18.59 -13.59 -25.77
N GLU A 4 19.37 -14.11 -26.69
CA GLU A 4 19.06 -15.38 -27.37
C GLU A 4 19.37 -16.59 -26.50
N ASP A 5 20.44 -16.52 -25.69
CA ASP A 5 20.77 -17.58 -24.74
C ASP A 5 19.76 -17.66 -23.61
N LEU A 6 19.24 -16.50 -23.12
CA LEU A 6 18.18 -16.46 -22.13
C LEU A 6 16.87 -17.01 -22.69
N ARG A 7 16.49 -16.65 -23.93
CA ARG A 7 15.29 -17.21 -24.59
C ARG A 7 15.41 -18.72 -24.81
N ARG A 8 16.59 -19.21 -25.19
CA ARG A 8 16.85 -20.63 -25.40
C ARG A 8 16.87 -21.40 -24.06
N TRP A 9 17.32 -20.77 -22.99
CA TRP A 9 17.27 -21.32 -21.63
C TRP A 9 15.84 -21.34 -21.11
N LEU A 10 15.10 -20.24 -21.22
CA LEU A 10 13.68 -20.14 -20.85
C LEU A 10 12.81 -21.09 -21.68
N GLY A 11 13.06 -21.23 -22.98
CA GLY A 11 12.34 -22.18 -23.84
C GLY A 11 12.55 -23.64 -23.41
N ARG A 12 13.78 -24.03 -23.11
CA ARG A 12 14.06 -25.39 -22.60
C ARG A 12 13.52 -25.65 -21.20
N THR A 13 13.44 -24.62 -20.36
CA THR A 13 12.84 -24.72 -19.04
C THR A 13 11.31 -24.77 -19.14
N TRP A 14 10.74 -24.07 -20.13
CA TRP A 14 9.29 -24.04 -20.40
C TRP A 14 8.80 -25.36 -21.02
N ASP A 15 9.58 -25.97 -21.93
CA ASP A 15 9.26 -27.28 -22.52
C ASP A 15 9.41 -28.44 -21.52
N ASN A 16 10.13 -28.23 -20.41
CA ASN A 16 10.29 -29.19 -19.31
C ASN A 16 9.43 -28.88 -18.08
N LEU A 17 8.56 -27.87 -18.13
CA LEU A 17 7.54 -27.65 -17.11
C LEU A 17 6.51 -28.77 -17.18
N THR A 18 6.81 -29.85 -16.48
CA THR A 18 5.89 -30.97 -16.33
C THR A 18 4.67 -30.47 -15.55
N TYR A 19 3.48 -30.69 -16.11
CA TYR A 19 2.24 -30.46 -15.40
C TYR A 19 2.26 -31.24 -14.07
N LYS A 20 2.07 -30.56 -12.96
CA LYS A 20 1.85 -31.21 -11.69
C LYS A 20 0.44 -31.82 -11.72
N ASP A 21 0.32 -33.12 -11.56
CA ASP A 21 -0.92 -33.73 -11.08
C ASP A 21 -1.16 -33.18 -9.66
N SER A 22 -2.35 -32.67 -9.38
CA SER A 22 -2.73 -32.08 -8.10
C SER A 22 -2.48 -32.97 -6.88
N ALA A 23 -2.33 -34.28 -7.10
CA ALA A 23 -2.07 -35.28 -6.07
C ALA A 23 -0.57 -35.63 -5.91
N ALA A 24 0.33 -35.17 -6.78
CA ALA A 24 1.72 -35.53 -6.70
C ALA A 24 2.43 -34.89 -5.50
N PRO A 25 3.08 -35.67 -4.60
CA PRO A 25 3.84 -35.10 -3.50
C PRO A 25 5.09 -34.37 -4.02
N ALA A 26 5.55 -33.34 -3.29
CA ALA A 26 6.83 -32.70 -3.54
C ALA A 26 7.97 -33.59 -3.06
N THR A 27 8.62 -34.31 -3.95
CA THR A 27 9.66 -35.31 -3.63
C THR A 27 11.07 -34.73 -3.57
N GLN A 28 11.28 -33.54 -4.10
CA GLN A 28 12.60 -32.89 -4.16
C GLN A 28 12.41 -31.36 -4.03
N ASP A 29 13.22 -30.73 -3.21
CA ASP A 29 13.20 -29.27 -3.05
C ASP A 29 13.70 -28.53 -4.30
N GLY A 30 13.10 -27.38 -4.58
CA GLY A 30 13.51 -26.50 -5.68
C GLY A 30 12.91 -26.85 -7.05
N VAL A 31 12.07 -27.87 -7.16
CA VAL A 31 11.36 -28.18 -8.42
C VAL A 31 10.26 -27.11 -8.62
N ILE A 32 10.23 -26.50 -9.81
CA ILE A 32 9.19 -25.54 -10.22
C ILE A 32 8.27 -26.23 -11.21
N LEU A 33 6.98 -26.24 -10.94
CA LEU A 33 5.94 -26.80 -11.81
C LEU A 33 4.82 -25.79 -12.00
N TRP A 34 4.07 -25.92 -13.09
CA TRP A 34 2.78 -25.25 -13.26
C TRP A 34 1.69 -26.10 -12.64
N ASP A 35 1.01 -25.59 -11.64
CA ASP A 35 -0.16 -26.24 -11.02
C ASP A 35 -1.45 -25.79 -11.72
N ALA A 36 -1.96 -26.64 -12.61
CA ALA A 36 -3.15 -26.34 -13.39
C ALA A 36 -4.44 -26.29 -12.55
N SER A 37 -4.46 -26.90 -11.36
CA SER A 37 -5.62 -26.89 -10.47
C SER A 37 -5.86 -25.52 -9.82
N VAL A 38 -4.78 -24.75 -9.67
CA VAL A 38 -4.80 -23.41 -9.06
C VAL A 38 -4.38 -22.30 -10.03
N GLY A 39 -3.82 -22.65 -11.21
CA GLY A 39 -3.55 -21.69 -12.28
C GLY A 39 -2.28 -20.85 -12.10
N TYR A 40 -1.31 -21.30 -11.31
CA TYR A 40 -0.04 -20.58 -11.09
C TYR A 40 1.16 -21.51 -10.91
N PRO A 41 2.40 -21.00 -11.07
CA PRO A 41 3.61 -21.79 -10.84
C PRO A 41 3.79 -22.04 -9.33
N VAL A 42 4.22 -23.25 -9.00
CA VAL A 42 4.54 -23.67 -7.63
C VAL A 42 5.98 -24.15 -7.53
N VAL A 43 6.58 -24.01 -6.37
CA VAL A 43 7.90 -24.54 -6.04
C VAL A 43 7.80 -25.55 -4.90
N SER A 44 8.49 -26.69 -5.03
CA SER A 44 8.58 -27.66 -3.96
C SER A 44 9.55 -27.17 -2.87
N LYS A 45 9.12 -27.22 -1.62
CA LYS A 45 9.95 -26.90 -0.45
C LYS A 45 9.52 -27.73 0.75
N SER A 46 10.44 -28.48 1.32
CA SER A 46 10.22 -29.30 2.53
C SER A 46 9.04 -30.26 2.41
N GLY A 47 8.89 -30.91 1.26
CA GLY A 47 7.83 -31.85 0.98
C GLY A 47 6.47 -31.25 0.61
N GLU A 48 6.37 -29.93 0.51
CA GLU A 48 5.14 -29.20 0.17
C GLU A 48 5.32 -28.42 -1.14
N TRP A 49 4.23 -28.24 -1.87
CA TRP A 49 4.16 -27.30 -2.99
C TRP A 49 3.76 -25.93 -2.48
N ARG A 50 4.58 -24.94 -2.77
CA ARG A 50 4.33 -23.54 -2.40
C ARG A 50 4.20 -22.69 -3.65
N GLN A 51 3.22 -21.83 -3.67
CA GLN A 51 3.03 -20.88 -4.75
C GLN A 51 4.27 -20.00 -4.93
N ILE A 52 4.68 -19.78 -6.17
CA ILE A 52 5.60 -18.70 -6.52
C ILE A 52 4.74 -17.44 -6.64
N VAL A 53 4.78 -16.61 -5.63
CA VAL A 53 4.09 -15.32 -5.65
C VAL A 53 4.93 -14.34 -6.46
N LEU A 54 4.46 -13.99 -7.64
CA LEU A 54 4.82 -12.70 -8.24
C LEU A 54 4.04 -11.67 -7.43
N ALA A 55 4.69 -10.62 -6.95
CA ALA A 55 4.08 -9.67 -6.03
C ALA A 55 2.83 -9.01 -6.65
N ASP A 56 1.67 -9.63 -6.45
CA ASP A 56 0.37 -9.04 -6.76
C ASP A 56 -0.09 -8.21 -5.54
N GLY A 57 -0.75 -7.11 -5.78
CA GLY A 57 -1.24 -6.24 -4.71
C GLY A 57 -0.19 -5.24 -4.22
N VAL A 58 0.39 -4.49 -5.15
CA VAL A 58 1.28 -3.36 -4.88
C VAL A 58 0.60 -2.08 -5.30
N ALA A 59 0.64 -1.07 -4.45
CA ALA A 59 0.20 0.28 -4.79
C ALA A 59 1.14 1.33 -4.22
N THR A 60 1.37 2.38 -5.00
CA THR A 60 1.93 3.64 -4.53
C THR A 60 0.89 4.72 -4.78
N LEU A 61 0.47 5.38 -3.72
CA LEU A 61 -0.55 6.42 -3.69
C LEU A 61 0.07 7.69 -3.13
N GLY A 62 -0.38 8.84 -3.58
CA GLY A 62 0.10 10.13 -3.10
C GLY A 62 -0.96 11.21 -3.17
N GLN A 63 -0.65 12.39 -2.63
CA GLN A 63 -1.43 13.61 -2.81
C GLN A 63 -0.48 14.79 -2.94
N ASP A 64 -0.45 15.39 -4.11
CA ASP A 64 0.47 16.49 -4.46
C ASP A 64 -0.06 17.88 -4.12
N ALA A 65 -1.25 17.96 -3.52
CA ALA A 65 -1.86 19.20 -3.06
C ALA A 65 -1.93 19.26 -1.53
N ASN A 66 -2.07 20.46 -0.97
CA ASN A 66 -2.40 20.64 0.44
C ASN A 66 -3.80 20.10 0.73
N ILE A 67 -3.96 19.41 1.87
CA ILE A 67 -5.28 18.97 2.36
C ILE A 67 -5.61 19.76 3.62
N THR A 68 -6.73 20.49 3.58
CA THR A 68 -7.22 21.30 4.70
C THR A 68 -8.48 20.70 5.33
N ALA A 69 -8.64 20.85 6.63
CA ALA A 69 -9.86 20.46 7.32
C ALA A 69 -10.90 21.58 7.22
N ALA A 70 -12.11 21.27 6.80
CA ALA A 70 -13.22 22.25 6.75
C ALA A 70 -13.72 22.60 8.16
N ALA A 71 -13.58 21.70 9.14
CA ALA A 71 -13.94 21.92 10.55
C ALA A 71 -12.94 21.22 11.48
N ALA A 72 -12.71 21.84 12.65
CA ALA A 72 -11.93 21.23 13.71
C ALA A 72 -12.64 20.00 14.29
N ASN A 73 -11.89 19.05 14.82
CA ASN A 73 -12.37 17.83 15.48
C ASN A 73 -13.34 16.99 14.62
N THR A 74 -13.19 17.08 13.30
CA THR A 74 -14.01 16.34 12.35
C THR A 74 -13.13 15.39 11.54
N ALA A 75 -13.60 14.16 11.36
CA ALA A 75 -12.90 13.13 10.60
C ALA A 75 -13.11 13.31 9.09
N TYR A 76 -12.03 13.31 8.34
CA TYR A 76 -12.02 13.36 6.87
C TYR A 76 -11.25 12.18 6.33
N ALA A 77 -11.70 11.64 5.20
CA ALA A 77 -10.89 10.72 4.42
C ALA A 77 -9.83 11.50 3.63
N ILE A 78 -8.60 10.99 3.60
CA ILE A 78 -7.53 11.56 2.79
C ILE A 78 -7.81 11.23 1.33
N THR A 79 -7.82 12.25 0.48
CA THR A 79 -7.84 12.08 -0.97
C THR A 79 -6.47 11.65 -1.45
N LEU A 80 -6.42 10.64 -2.32
CA LEU A 80 -5.20 10.06 -2.84
C LEU A 80 -5.25 9.98 -4.36
N ASP A 81 -4.10 10.11 -5.01
CA ASP A 81 -3.90 9.82 -6.42
C ASP A 81 -3.08 8.54 -6.57
N GLY A 82 -3.44 7.70 -7.53
CA GLY A 82 -2.73 6.45 -7.83
C GLY A 82 -1.53 6.72 -8.73
N ILE A 83 -0.32 6.43 -8.24
CA ILE A 83 0.91 6.50 -9.02
C ILE A 83 1.18 5.17 -9.72
N SER A 84 0.97 4.06 -9.00
CA SER A 84 1.05 2.69 -9.51
C SER A 84 0.08 1.82 -8.75
N LEU A 85 -0.73 1.02 -9.48
CA LEU A 85 -1.75 0.14 -8.89
C LEU A 85 -1.65 -1.22 -9.58
N ASP A 86 -1.50 -2.28 -8.79
CA ASP A 86 -1.55 -3.67 -9.23
C ASP A 86 -2.32 -4.50 -8.20
N GLY A 87 -3.42 -5.14 -8.63
CA GLY A 87 -4.33 -5.86 -7.73
C GLY A 87 -5.07 -4.99 -6.70
N ILE A 88 -4.93 -3.67 -6.77
CA ILE A 88 -5.57 -2.68 -5.90
C ILE A 88 -6.24 -1.63 -6.78
N THR A 89 -7.44 -1.19 -6.42
CA THR A 89 -8.14 -0.11 -7.11
C THR A 89 -8.41 1.06 -6.18
N LEU A 90 -8.33 2.28 -6.72
CA LEU A 90 -8.65 3.51 -6.02
C LEU A 90 -9.94 4.09 -6.60
N THR A 91 -10.94 4.27 -5.76
CA THR A 91 -12.29 4.72 -6.16
C THR A 91 -12.82 5.81 -5.24
N GLY A 92 -14.02 6.30 -5.54
CA GLY A 92 -14.68 7.39 -4.82
C GLY A 92 -14.63 8.72 -5.58
N SER A 93 -15.39 9.69 -5.08
CA SER A 93 -15.38 11.07 -5.59
C SER A 93 -15.49 12.01 -4.39
N PRO A 94 -14.38 12.54 -3.87
CA PRO A 94 -12.98 12.36 -4.31
C PRO A 94 -12.45 10.93 -4.10
N LEU A 95 -11.31 10.59 -4.71
CA LEU A 95 -10.67 9.28 -4.62
C LEU A 95 -10.15 9.02 -3.19
N THR A 96 -10.83 8.18 -2.44
CA THR A 96 -10.53 7.90 -1.01
C THR A 96 -10.58 6.41 -0.68
N ASP A 97 -11.17 5.59 -1.55
CA ASP A 97 -11.53 4.21 -1.31
C ASP A 97 -10.51 3.28 -1.96
N ILE A 98 -9.70 2.63 -1.14
CA ILE A 98 -8.68 1.68 -1.56
C ILE A 98 -9.29 0.29 -1.47
N THR A 99 -9.58 -0.33 -2.61
CA THR A 99 -10.19 -1.67 -2.68
C THR A 99 -9.13 -2.71 -3.03
N PHE A 100 -9.08 -3.78 -2.25
CA PHE A 100 -8.14 -4.89 -2.43
C PHE A 100 -8.77 -5.98 -3.30
N GLY A 101 -8.14 -6.29 -4.43
CA GLY A 101 -8.64 -7.33 -5.35
C GLY A 101 -8.46 -8.74 -4.82
N GLU A 102 -7.48 -8.96 -3.96
CA GLU A 102 -7.09 -10.27 -3.46
C GLU A 102 -7.01 -10.30 -1.93
N ALA A 103 -7.35 -11.44 -1.33
CA ALA A 103 -7.15 -11.66 0.10
C ALA A 103 -5.66 -11.84 0.42
N GLY A 104 -5.22 -11.43 1.62
CA GLY A 104 -3.84 -11.63 2.04
C GLY A 104 -3.41 -10.74 3.20
N LEU A 105 -2.15 -10.92 3.60
CA LEU A 105 -1.49 -10.04 4.56
C LEU A 105 -0.82 -8.89 3.79
N TYR A 106 -1.23 -7.67 4.07
CA TYR A 106 -0.72 -6.45 3.43
C TYR A 106 0.09 -5.61 4.41
N MET A 107 1.23 -5.11 3.95
CA MET A 107 1.99 -4.08 4.62
C MET A 107 1.60 -2.73 4.03
N LEU A 108 1.19 -1.81 4.90
CA LEU A 108 0.87 -0.43 4.57
C LEU A 108 1.89 0.50 5.23
N ALA A 109 2.60 1.30 4.43
CA ALA A 109 3.53 2.32 4.91
C ALA A 109 2.95 3.69 4.58
N PHE A 110 2.47 4.38 5.59
CA PHE A 110 1.84 5.70 5.51
C PHE A 110 2.82 6.78 5.94
N THR A 111 2.82 7.91 5.22
CA THR A 111 3.57 9.10 5.58
C THR A 111 2.74 10.34 5.26
N ALA A 112 2.70 11.31 6.16
CA ALA A 112 2.08 12.61 5.96
C ALA A 112 2.98 13.74 6.44
N GLN A 113 3.01 14.85 5.71
CA GLN A 113 3.65 16.09 6.11
C GLN A 113 2.58 17.00 6.73
N ILE A 114 2.64 17.22 8.05
CA ILE A 114 1.70 18.09 8.74
C ILE A 114 2.29 19.47 8.97
N SER A 115 1.47 20.50 8.82
CA SER A 115 1.86 21.90 9.02
C SER A 115 0.74 22.71 9.66
N SER A 116 1.07 23.92 10.11
CA SER A 116 0.15 24.84 10.74
C SER A 116 0.38 26.29 10.33
N SER A 117 -0.70 27.03 10.15
CA SER A 117 -0.70 28.48 10.02
C SER A 117 -0.97 29.22 11.35
N SER A 118 -0.93 28.52 12.49
CA SER A 118 -1.16 29.06 13.83
C SER A 118 0.04 28.85 14.75
N ALA A 119 0.27 29.76 15.66
CA ALA A 119 1.26 29.62 16.73
C ALA A 119 0.79 28.72 17.88
N SER A 120 -0.50 28.38 17.95
CA SER A 120 -1.05 27.48 18.96
C SER A 120 -0.70 26.02 18.65
N THR A 121 -0.64 25.21 19.70
CA THR A 121 -0.49 23.76 19.53
C THR A 121 -1.71 23.17 18.84
N ILE A 122 -1.49 22.45 17.77
CA ILE A 122 -2.50 21.73 17.00
C ILE A 122 -2.19 20.24 17.05
N GLU A 123 -3.20 19.45 17.39
CA GLU A 123 -3.09 17.99 17.36
C GLU A 123 -3.66 17.47 16.04
N PHE A 124 -2.97 16.49 15.47
CA PHE A 124 -3.35 15.74 14.29
C PHE A 124 -3.53 14.27 14.67
N ARG A 125 -4.54 13.64 14.11
CA ARG A 125 -4.82 12.22 14.29
C ARG A 125 -4.99 11.56 12.95
N PHE A 126 -4.41 10.35 12.79
CA PHE A 126 -4.50 9.53 11.59
C PHE A 126 -4.85 8.10 11.97
N TRP A 127 -5.76 7.49 11.24
CA TRP A 127 -6.14 6.09 11.46
C TRP A 127 -6.72 5.47 10.19
N PRO A 128 -6.60 4.16 10.01
CA PRO A 128 -7.30 3.44 8.95
C PRO A 128 -8.77 3.20 9.34
N ARG A 129 -9.64 3.25 8.35
CA ARG A 129 -11.04 2.82 8.41
C ARG A 129 -11.23 1.69 7.41
N LEU A 130 -11.62 0.52 7.89
CA LEU A 130 -11.83 -0.68 7.08
C LEU A 130 -13.33 -0.98 6.98
N ASN A 131 -13.84 -1.10 5.77
CA ASN A 131 -15.25 -1.39 5.50
C ASN A 131 -16.22 -0.46 6.26
N GLY A 132 -15.88 0.82 6.36
CA GLY A 132 -16.67 1.84 7.06
C GLY A 132 -16.45 1.89 8.57
N THR A 133 -15.67 0.98 9.17
CA THR A 133 -15.42 0.92 10.62
C THR A 133 -13.99 1.34 10.97
N ASP A 134 -13.83 2.20 11.95
CA ASP A 134 -12.51 2.66 12.42
C ASP A 134 -11.76 1.50 13.11
N VAL A 135 -10.51 1.28 12.71
CA VAL A 135 -9.68 0.21 13.28
C VAL A 135 -9.19 0.62 14.66
N VAL A 136 -9.67 -0.06 15.70
CA VAL A 136 -9.34 0.25 17.10
C VAL A 136 -7.84 0.05 17.37
N GLY A 137 -7.24 0.99 18.14
CA GLY A 137 -5.81 0.94 18.50
C GLY A 137 -4.84 1.32 17.37
N SER A 138 -5.35 1.81 16.24
CA SER A 138 -4.53 2.15 15.08
C SER A 138 -4.19 3.64 14.96
N THR A 139 -4.77 4.50 15.77
CA THR A 139 -4.60 5.95 15.68
C THR A 139 -3.16 6.39 15.98
N ILE A 140 -2.61 7.19 15.09
CA ILE A 140 -1.39 7.97 15.32
C ILE A 140 -1.82 9.35 15.80
N VAL A 141 -1.19 9.86 16.85
CA VAL A 141 -1.39 11.22 17.34
C VAL A 141 -0.07 11.97 17.24
N ALA A 142 -0.10 13.15 16.64
CA ALA A 142 1.03 14.06 16.54
C ALA A 142 0.59 15.48 16.90
N SER A 143 1.43 16.22 17.60
CA SER A 143 1.17 17.62 17.94
C SER A 143 2.23 18.50 17.28
N LEU A 144 1.77 19.60 16.68
CA LEU A 144 2.60 20.60 16.06
C LEU A 144 2.41 21.93 16.81
N HIS A 145 3.51 22.57 17.17
CA HIS A 145 3.54 23.87 17.79
C HIS A 145 4.41 24.80 16.92
N ASN A 146 3.93 25.95 16.60
CA ASN A 146 4.55 27.00 15.78
C ASN A 146 3.94 27.13 14.36
N ASN A 147 3.74 28.38 13.99
CA ASN A 147 3.32 28.79 12.66
C ASN A 147 4.42 28.45 11.64
N GLY A 148 4.03 27.83 10.55
CA GLY A 148 4.92 27.47 9.44
C GLY A 148 5.86 26.29 9.69
N ALA A 149 5.80 25.66 10.88
CA ALA A 149 6.54 24.43 11.10
C ALA A 149 5.92 23.30 10.30
N THR A 150 6.76 22.39 9.79
CA THR A 150 6.34 21.15 9.14
C THR A 150 7.06 19.98 9.79
N ILE A 151 6.32 18.93 10.10
CA ILE A 151 6.90 17.65 10.55
C ILE A 151 6.32 16.50 9.75
N VAL A 152 7.09 15.42 9.67
CA VAL A 152 6.67 14.18 9.00
C VAL A 152 6.16 13.20 10.04
N VAL A 153 4.96 12.68 9.81
CA VAL A 153 4.35 11.61 10.59
C VAL A 153 4.34 10.36 9.72
N SER A 154 4.80 9.24 10.26
CA SER A 154 4.81 7.98 9.53
C SER A 154 4.42 6.79 10.39
N ARG A 155 3.85 5.77 9.76
CA ARG A 155 3.56 4.47 10.36
C ARG A 155 3.56 3.37 9.31
N THR A 156 4.15 2.24 9.69
CA THR A 156 3.98 0.98 8.96
C THR A 156 3.15 0.04 9.80
N ALA A 157 2.19 -0.65 9.17
CA ALA A 157 1.31 -1.61 9.82
C ALA A 157 1.00 -2.77 8.88
N LEU A 158 0.66 -3.91 9.46
CA LEU A 158 0.21 -5.12 8.75
C LEU A 158 -1.29 -5.29 8.96
N PHE A 159 -2.00 -5.63 7.87
CA PHE A 159 -3.43 -5.88 7.86
C PHE A 159 -3.71 -7.22 7.17
N GLN A 160 -4.45 -8.10 7.82
CA GLN A 160 -5.05 -9.24 7.17
C GLN A 160 -6.35 -8.76 6.50
N LEU A 161 -6.39 -8.80 5.17
CA LEU A 161 -7.49 -8.27 4.37
C LEU A 161 -8.09 -9.36 3.50
N ALA A 162 -9.40 -9.26 3.24
CA ALA A 162 -10.12 -10.09 2.29
C ALA A 162 -10.20 -9.41 0.91
N ALA A 163 -10.44 -10.20 -0.14
CA ALA A 163 -10.78 -9.65 -1.44
C ALA A 163 -12.07 -8.83 -1.36
N GLY A 164 -12.06 -7.64 -1.93
CA GLY A 164 -13.16 -6.69 -1.87
C GLY A 164 -13.17 -5.79 -0.62
N ASP A 165 -12.26 -5.97 0.34
CA ASP A 165 -12.14 -5.04 1.45
C ASP A 165 -11.81 -3.63 0.96
N VAL A 166 -12.43 -2.62 1.60
CA VAL A 166 -12.25 -1.20 1.30
C VAL A 166 -11.61 -0.51 2.48
N LEU A 167 -10.43 0.05 2.27
CA LEU A 167 -9.70 0.82 3.28
C LEU A 167 -9.70 2.30 2.92
N LYS A 168 -9.90 3.15 3.93
CA LYS A 168 -9.68 4.60 3.86
C LYS A 168 -8.63 5.01 4.88
N VAL A 169 -7.78 5.96 4.54
CA VAL A 169 -6.94 6.64 5.51
C VAL A 169 -7.70 7.87 6.00
N MET A 170 -8.00 7.89 7.28
CA MET A 170 -8.75 8.99 7.94
C MET A 170 -7.78 9.90 8.65
N TRP A 171 -8.14 11.18 8.74
CA TRP A 171 -7.44 12.15 9.55
C TRP A 171 -8.39 13.14 10.20
N ALA A 172 -7.93 13.77 11.27
CA ALA A 172 -8.60 14.86 11.94
C ALA A 172 -7.57 15.80 12.56
N THR A 173 -7.96 17.04 12.79
CA THR A 173 -7.14 18.05 13.49
C THR A 173 -7.99 18.84 14.45
N THR A 174 -7.37 19.35 15.52
CA THR A 174 -8.05 20.19 16.53
C THR A 174 -8.27 21.62 16.08
N SER A 175 -7.76 22.03 14.92
CA SER A 175 -7.92 23.38 14.35
C SER A 175 -7.91 23.36 12.83
N THR A 176 -8.72 24.19 12.20
CA THR A 176 -8.70 24.43 10.75
C THR A 176 -7.41 25.11 10.25
N SER A 177 -6.58 25.63 11.16
CA SER A 177 -5.23 26.11 10.83
C SER A 177 -4.21 25.00 10.64
N GLY A 178 -4.54 23.75 11.01
CA GLY A 178 -3.74 22.55 10.72
C GLY A 178 -4.09 21.99 9.36
N PHE A 179 -3.07 21.61 8.57
CA PHE A 179 -3.24 21.05 7.23
C PHE A 179 -2.12 20.08 6.89
N LEU A 180 -2.35 19.22 5.88
CA LEU A 180 -1.34 18.36 5.30
C LEU A 180 -0.70 19.15 4.16
N GLN A 181 0.64 19.27 4.18
CA GLN A 181 1.38 20.19 3.32
C GLN A 181 2.13 19.47 2.21
N ALA A 182 1.86 19.84 0.98
CA ALA A 182 2.71 19.56 -0.17
C ALA A 182 3.73 20.68 -0.36
N HIS A 183 4.90 20.36 -0.87
CA HIS A 183 5.93 21.33 -1.18
C HIS A 183 6.20 21.37 -2.69
N ALA A 184 6.18 22.56 -3.27
CA ALA A 184 6.55 22.75 -4.67
C ALA A 184 8.04 22.46 -4.90
N ALA A 185 8.40 22.11 -6.13
CA ALA A 185 9.79 21.98 -6.52
C ALA A 185 10.54 23.30 -6.35
N THR A 186 11.80 23.20 -5.96
CA THR A 186 12.74 24.32 -5.85
C THR A 186 13.89 24.13 -6.84
N ALA A 187 14.81 25.09 -6.91
CA ALA A 187 16.00 24.97 -7.76
C ALA A 187 16.94 23.82 -7.35
N TYR A 188 16.83 23.31 -6.14
CA TYR A 188 17.73 22.29 -5.57
C TYR A 188 17.00 21.01 -5.11
N ALA A 189 15.67 20.96 -5.16
CA ALA A 189 14.89 19.79 -4.74
C ALA A 189 13.61 19.62 -5.57
N PRO A 190 13.18 18.37 -5.87
CA PRO A 190 11.88 18.12 -6.50
C PRO A 190 10.72 18.47 -5.56
N ALA A 191 9.51 18.50 -6.10
CA ALA A 191 8.28 18.63 -5.32
C ALA A 191 8.12 17.43 -4.35
N SER A 192 7.42 17.66 -3.23
CA SER A 192 7.13 16.64 -2.25
C SER A 192 5.61 16.58 -1.97
N PRO A 193 4.97 15.42 -2.04
CA PRO A 193 3.55 15.27 -1.77
C PRO A 193 3.22 15.52 -0.29
N SER A 194 1.98 15.91 -0.01
CA SER A 194 1.49 16.08 1.37
C SER A 194 1.31 14.73 2.08
N VAL A 195 0.97 13.69 1.31
CA VAL A 195 0.78 12.32 1.79
C VAL A 195 1.36 11.33 0.80
N THR A 196 1.94 10.26 1.32
CA THR A 196 2.27 9.04 0.55
C THR A 196 1.77 7.81 1.28
N LEU A 197 1.33 6.81 0.53
CA LEU A 197 0.94 5.51 1.03
C LEU A 197 1.48 4.44 0.08
N ALA A 198 2.37 3.59 0.59
CA ALA A 198 2.80 2.40 -0.12
C ALA A 198 2.11 1.17 0.46
N ILE A 199 1.62 0.32 -0.40
CA ILE A 199 0.93 -0.94 -0.05
C ILE A 199 1.65 -2.08 -0.75
N THR A 200 1.92 -3.14 -0.01
CA THR A 200 2.54 -4.36 -0.55
C THR A 200 1.90 -5.57 0.08
N ARG A 201 1.44 -6.52 -0.73
CA ARG A 201 0.99 -7.82 -0.27
C ARG A 201 2.21 -8.67 0.11
N VAL A 202 2.31 -9.05 1.38
CA VAL A 202 3.47 -9.78 1.93
C VAL A 202 3.21 -11.28 2.08
N LYS A 203 1.93 -11.68 2.07
CA LYS A 203 1.53 -13.08 2.16
C LYS A 203 0.10 -13.27 1.63
N GLN A 204 -0.12 -14.38 0.95
CA GLN A 204 -1.44 -14.90 0.56
C GLN A 204 -2.08 -15.67 1.69
#